data_20756a9ee3e9d32cf0d873132980e359
#
_entry.id   20756a9ee3e9d32cf0d873132980e359
#
_cell.length_a   1.000
_cell.length_b   1.000
_cell.length_c   1.000
_cell.angle_alpha   90.00
_cell.angle_beta   90.00
_cell.angle_gamma   90.00
#
_symmetry.space_group_name_H-M   'P 1'
#
loop_
_entity.id
_entity.type
_entity.pdbx_description
1 polymer ?
#
loop_
_entity_poly.entity_id
_entity_poly.type
_entity_poly.pdbx_seq_one_letter_code
_entity_poly.pdbx_strand_id
1 'polypeptide(L)'
;MSEPIKFYFDFVSAYSYVAMNRIERIAARWGREVEWNCVVLPEILAHHGATSPRDQPAKFAHNMKDFPRTCEMNGLPVNFPPEVPPYGASLHRLVFWRLNRKDRGLARQFALAVDHRYFGTGKEVRTASQLAAACKARGVDVPLKEIKAAESDKRAAKDLAAAFDRAVADGMFGAPFVVLDGETFWGADRLDHLEFRLKNLAKVPRGFEPFSFTSPYTSRNGPLYVKCGAKKATFGFRADDRHLNPRDVVHGGWMTSFVDVAMAQSALYELGVVALTPTIHLDTDFLAPIFHGQWVTCDAKLVRSTRNMNFVECTCYADGEPVLRASAIYRKPREMKKRVGKILSPTD
;
A
#
# COMPACT_ATOMS: atom_id res chain seq x y z
N MET A 1 18.85 -2.05 -5.58
CA MET A 1 17.76 -1.86 -4.59
C MET A 1 17.05 -0.57 -4.96
N SER A 2 15.73 -0.51 -4.87
CA SER A 2 14.97 0.73 -5.08
C SER A 2 15.26 1.70 -3.93
N GLU A 3 15.26 3.02 -4.20
CA GLU A 3 15.45 4.02 -3.15
C GLU A 3 14.31 3.97 -2.13
N PRO A 4 14.56 4.24 -0.84
CA PRO A 4 13.52 4.30 0.17
C PRO A 4 12.55 5.46 -0.11
N ILE A 5 11.30 5.30 0.28
CA ILE A 5 10.30 6.37 0.27
C ILE A 5 10.68 7.37 1.35
N LYS A 6 10.95 8.62 0.99
CA LYS A 6 11.21 9.66 1.99
C LYS A 6 9.88 10.17 2.56
N PHE A 7 9.72 10.11 3.86
CA PHE A 7 8.52 10.56 4.58
C PHE A 7 8.89 11.68 5.54
N TYR A 8 8.38 12.88 5.27
CA TYR A 8 8.58 14.08 6.09
C TYR A 8 7.35 14.33 6.94
N PHE A 9 7.57 14.53 8.25
CA PHE A 9 6.52 14.75 9.22
C PHE A 9 6.94 15.72 10.33
N ASP A 10 5.97 16.23 11.07
CA ASP A 10 6.21 16.97 12.31
C ASP A 10 5.13 16.64 13.34
N PHE A 11 5.51 16.58 14.62
CA PHE A 11 4.62 16.33 15.76
C PHE A 11 3.53 17.40 15.93
N VAL A 12 3.68 18.58 15.34
CA VAL A 12 2.63 19.62 15.37
C VAL A 12 1.58 19.44 14.26
N SER A 13 1.75 18.48 13.37
CA SER A 13 0.86 18.24 12.24
C SER A 13 -0.13 17.10 12.56
N ALA A 14 -1.41 17.42 12.73
CA ALA A 14 -2.46 16.45 12.96
C ALA A 14 -2.55 15.40 11.81
N TYR A 15 -2.41 15.83 10.57
CA TYR A 15 -2.43 14.90 9.43
C TYR A 15 -1.16 14.04 9.34
N SER A 16 -0.04 14.44 9.97
CA SER A 16 1.12 13.56 10.14
C SER A 16 0.79 12.36 11.02
N TYR A 17 -0.02 12.51 12.06
CA TYR A 17 -0.52 11.38 12.87
C TYR A 17 -1.22 10.32 12.02
N VAL A 18 -2.09 10.73 11.10
CA VAL A 18 -2.76 9.80 10.17
C VAL A 18 -1.76 9.13 9.25
N ALA A 19 -0.86 9.90 8.67
CA ALA A 19 0.12 9.37 7.71
C ALA A 19 1.11 8.39 8.35
N MET A 20 1.61 8.67 9.55
CA MET A 20 2.50 7.79 10.31
C MET A 20 1.90 6.39 10.54
N ASN A 21 0.58 6.32 10.77
CA ASN A 21 -0.11 5.05 11.00
C ASN A 21 -0.38 4.25 9.72
N ARG A 22 -0.11 4.81 8.53
CA ARG A 22 -0.41 4.19 7.23
C ARG A 22 0.83 3.88 6.40
N ILE A 23 1.81 4.77 6.41
CA ILE A 23 2.90 4.80 5.42
C ILE A 23 3.72 3.51 5.38
N GLU A 24 4.08 2.94 6.54
CA GLU A 24 4.85 1.70 6.62
C GLU A 24 4.10 0.52 6.00
N ARG A 25 2.81 0.39 6.29
CA ARG A 25 1.99 -0.68 5.72
C ARG A 25 1.87 -0.56 4.20
N ILE A 26 1.69 0.67 3.70
CA ILE A 26 1.65 0.94 2.25
C ILE A 26 2.98 0.57 1.61
N ALA A 27 4.11 1.03 2.16
CA ALA A 27 5.43 0.76 1.60
C ALA A 27 5.78 -0.74 1.61
N ALA A 28 5.53 -1.42 2.74
CA ALA A 28 5.83 -2.84 2.92
C ALA A 28 5.09 -3.73 1.91
N ARG A 29 3.84 -3.40 1.55
CA ARG A 29 3.06 -4.12 0.52
C ARG A 29 3.76 -4.16 -0.84
N TRP A 30 4.58 -3.15 -1.13
CA TRP A 30 5.27 -3.01 -2.42
C TRP A 30 6.78 -3.23 -2.29
N GLY A 31 7.23 -3.84 -1.18
CA GLY A 31 8.63 -4.14 -0.93
C GLY A 31 9.53 -2.90 -0.87
N ARG A 32 8.98 -1.75 -0.43
CA ARG A 32 9.70 -0.49 -0.26
C ARG A 32 9.95 -0.21 1.22
N GLU A 33 11.09 0.37 1.52
CA GLU A 33 11.41 0.90 2.84
C GLU A 33 10.98 2.37 2.95
N VAL A 34 10.74 2.84 4.17
CA VAL A 34 10.43 4.24 4.46
C VAL A 34 11.55 4.88 5.27
N GLU A 35 12.06 6.00 4.80
CA GLU A 35 12.97 6.87 5.52
C GLU A 35 12.18 7.99 6.19
N TRP A 36 12.08 7.95 7.51
CA TRP A 36 11.37 8.93 8.30
C TRP A 36 12.23 10.16 8.59
N ASN A 37 11.74 11.32 8.23
CA ASN A 37 12.40 12.60 8.40
C ASN A 37 11.51 13.56 9.21
N CYS A 38 11.81 13.69 10.49
CA CYS A 38 11.16 14.66 11.36
C CYS A 38 11.74 16.06 11.07
N VAL A 39 10.87 17.04 10.83
CA VAL A 39 11.25 18.43 10.50
C VAL A 39 10.58 19.43 11.45
N VAL A 40 10.96 20.70 11.33
CA VAL A 40 10.28 21.83 12.00
C VAL A 40 9.31 22.46 11.00
N LEU A 41 8.05 22.03 10.99
CA LEU A 41 7.04 22.52 10.04
C LEU A 41 6.89 24.04 10.05
N PRO A 42 6.91 24.76 11.17
CA PRO A 42 6.88 26.22 11.17
C PRO A 42 8.04 26.86 10.36
N GLU A 43 9.24 26.27 10.38
CA GLU A 43 10.38 26.76 9.60
C GLU A 43 10.19 26.52 8.10
N ILE A 44 9.64 25.37 7.73
CA ILE A 44 9.26 25.04 6.32
C ILE A 44 8.22 26.04 5.82
N LEU A 45 7.17 26.30 6.61
CA LEU A 45 6.14 27.28 6.25
C LEU A 45 6.74 28.69 6.07
N ALA A 46 7.59 29.12 7.02
CA ALA A 46 8.25 30.42 6.95
C ALA A 46 9.16 30.56 5.72
N HIS A 47 9.89 29.49 5.36
CA HIS A 47 10.74 29.45 4.15
C HIS A 47 9.94 29.76 2.87
N HIS A 48 8.69 29.30 2.81
CA HIS A 48 7.79 29.52 1.67
C HIS A 48 6.88 30.76 1.83
N GLY A 49 7.07 31.58 2.87
CA GLY A 49 6.20 32.73 3.16
C GLY A 49 4.74 32.32 3.49
N ALA A 50 4.54 31.09 3.90
CA ALA A 50 3.23 30.54 4.25
C ALA A 50 2.96 30.70 5.75
N THR A 51 1.68 30.87 6.11
CA THR A 51 1.23 30.95 7.49
C THR A 51 0.64 29.62 7.94
N SER A 52 0.71 29.35 9.26
CA SER A 52 0.06 28.16 9.84
C SER A 52 -1.45 28.17 9.54
N PRO A 53 -2.05 27.02 9.23
CA PRO A 53 -3.52 26.91 9.17
C PRO A 53 -4.22 27.42 10.43
N ARG A 54 -3.56 27.38 11.57
CA ARG A 54 -4.06 27.92 12.85
C ARG A 54 -4.29 29.44 12.81
N ASP A 55 -3.42 30.14 12.09
CA ASP A 55 -3.48 31.60 11.95
C ASP A 55 -4.50 32.04 10.88
N GLN A 56 -5.19 31.07 10.28
CA GLN A 56 -6.23 31.25 9.28
C GLN A 56 -7.56 30.68 9.81
N PRO A 57 -8.45 31.49 10.43
CA PRO A 57 -9.62 31.03 11.16
C PRO A 57 -10.51 30.05 10.39
N ALA A 58 -10.75 30.31 9.09
CA ALA A 58 -11.59 29.44 8.26
C ALA A 58 -10.94 28.06 8.04
N LYS A 59 -9.62 28.01 7.76
CA LYS A 59 -8.88 26.72 7.62
C LYS A 59 -8.82 25.97 8.95
N PHE A 60 -8.58 26.68 10.05
CA PHE A 60 -8.55 26.05 11.36
C PHE A 60 -9.89 25.43 11.71
N ALA A 61 -11.00 26.16 11.54
CA ALA A 61 -12.34 25.65 11.77
C ALA A 61 -12.69 24.46 10.86
N HIS A 62 -12.21 24.46 9.61
CA HIS A 62 -12.34 23.31 8.71
C HIS A 62 -11.57 22.10 9.24
N ASN A 63 -10.29 22.27 9.56
CA ASN A 63 -9.43 21.18 10.05
C ASN A 63 -9.97 20.55 11.34
N MET A 64 -10.56 21.34 12.24
CA MET A 64 -11.16 20.82 13.47
C MET A 64 -12.35 19.88 13.21
N LYS A 65 -13.01 20.00 12.07
CA LYS A 65 -14.10 19.11 11.64
C LYS A 65 -13.60 17.96 10.74
N ASP A 66 -12.60 18.23 9.93
CA ASP A 66 -12.09 17.28 8.93
C ASP A 66 -11.16 16.22 9.53
N PHE A 67 -10.29 16.63 10.45
CA PHE A 67 -9.35 15.69 11.06
C PHE A 67 -10.01 14.52 11.81
N PRO A 68 -11.09 14.72 12.64
CA PRO A 68 -11.82 13.60 13.23
C PRO A 68 -12.39 12.63 12.19
N ARG A 69 -12.98 13.14 11.10
CA ARG A 69 -13.49 12.31 10.00
C ARG A 69 -12.38 11.51 9.32
N THR A 70 -11.23 12.16 9.11
CA THR A 70 -10.06 11.48 8.53
C THR A 70 -9.53 10.39 9.46
N CYS A 71 -9.51 10.62 10.78
CA CYS A 71 -9.15 9.59 11.75
C CYS A 71 -10.15 8.42 11.73
N GLU A 72 -11.46 8.71 11.76
CA GLU A 72 -12.51 7.69 11.70
C GLU A 72 -12.40 6.81 10.45
N MET A 73 -12.22 7.42 9.27
CA MET A 73 -12.00 6.70 8.00
C MET A 73 -10.80 5.77 8.04
N ASN A 74 -9.80 6.07 8.87
CA ASN A 74 -8.58 5.28 9.00
C ASN A 74 -8.55 4.39 10.26
N GLY A 75 -9.67 4.29 11.00
CA GLY A 75 -9.77 3.49 12.23
C GLY A 75 -8.87 3.98 13.36
N LEU A 76 -8.52 5.27 13.38
CA LEU A 76 -7.65 5.87 14.38
C LEU A 76 -8.46 6.56 15.48
N PRO A 77 -8.11 6.38 16.76
CA PRO A 77 -8.73 7.15 17.81
C PRO A 77 -8.36 8.63 17.67
N VAL A 78 -9.32 9.50 18.01
CA VAL A 78 -9.12 10.95 18.00
C VAL A 78 -9.75 11.56 19.25
N ASN A 79 -8.95 12.36 19.95
CA ASN A 79 -9.40 13.19 21.04
C ASN A 79 -8.53 14.44 21.08
N PHE A 80 -9.13 15.62 20.96
CA PHE A 80 -8.36 16.85 20.95
C PHE A 80 -7.85 17.19 22.34
N PRO A 81 -6.55 17.48 22.48
CA PRO A 81 -6.03 18.07 23.71
C PRO A 81 -6.53 19.50 23.87
N PRO A 82 -6.45 20.07 25.11
CA PRO A 82 -6.90 21.44 25.39
C PRO A 82 -6.23 22.51 24.50
N GLU A 83 -4.98 22.27 24.10
CA GLU A 83 -4.24 23.12 23.16
C GLU A 83 -3.79 22.33 21.94
N VAL A 84 -4.14 22.82 20.76
CA VAL A 84 -3.80 22.27 19.46
C VAL A 84 -3.12 23.34 18.61
N PRO A 85 -1.97 23.10 17.97
CA PRO A 85 -1.03 21.97 18.13
C PRO A 85 -0.20 22.06 19.41
N PRO A 86 0.60 21.00 19.74
CA PRO A 86 1.47 21.01 20.91
C PRO A 86 2.53 22.11 20.77
N TYR A 87 2.48 23.09 21.64
CA TYR A 87 3.57 24.07 21.71
C TYR A 87 4.82 23.42 22.27
N GLY A 88 5.96 23.75 21.66
CA GLY A 88 7.26 23.32 22.14
C GLY A 88 7.64 21.90 21.74
N ALA A 89 7.25 21.43 20.54
CA ALA A 89 7.66 20.12 20.02
C ALA A 89 9.17 19.99 19.73
N SER A 90 10.01 20.93 20.15
CA SER A 90 11.47 20.87 20.00
C SER A 90 12.08 19.64 20.64
N LEU A 91 11.69 19.31 21.88
CA LEU A 91 12.16 18.11 22.57
C LEU A 91 11.76 16.84 21.82
N HIS A 92 10.54 16.75 21.27
CA HIS A 92 10.06 15.61 20.49
C HIS A 92 10.96 15.33 19.30
N ARG A 93 11.29 16.38 18.54
CA ARG A 93 12.14 16.31 17.35
C ARG A 93 13.57 15.88 17.70
N LEU A 94 14.14 16.44 18.77
CA LEU A 94 15.47 16.06 19.24
C LEU A 94 15.52 14.60 19.73
N VAL A 95 14.51 14.16 20.48
CA VAL A 95 14.40 12.75 20.90
C VAL A 95 14.29 11.84 19.69
N PHE A 96 13.43 12.16 18.72
CA PHE A 96 13.32 11.38 17.49
C PHE A 96 14.67 11.22 16.81
N TRP A 97 15.40 12.30 16.54
CA TRP A 97 16.70 12.26 15.87
C TRP A 97 17.79 11.57 16.68
N ARG A 98 17.79 11.73 17.99
CA ARG A 98 18.69 10.99 18.87
C ARG A 98 18.45 9.48 18.80
N LEU A 99 17.21 9.04 18.83
CA LEU A 99 16.84 7.63 18.69
C LEU A 99 17.12 7.11 17.28
N ASN A 100 16.78 7.87 16.24
CA ASN A 100 16.91 7.48 14.85
C ASN A 100 18.34 7.14 14.44
N ARG A 101 19.34 7.76 15.04
CA ARG A 101 20.76 7.43 14.87
C ARG A 101 21.14 6.06 15.44
N LYS A 102 20.44 5.63 16.48
CA LYS A 102 20.75 4.36 17.18
C LYS A 102 19.88 3.22 16.63
N ASP A 103 18.61 3.49 16.50
CA ASP A 103 17.58 2.54 16.08
C ASP A 103 16.43 3.29 15.41
N ARG A 104 16.32 3.13 14.09
CA ARG A 104 15.24 3.74 13.28
C ARG A 104 13.84 3.20 13.67
N GLY A 105 13.77 1.92 14.06
CA GLY A 105 12.54 1.29 14.50
C GLY A 105 12.04 1.89 15.80
N LEU A 106 12.95 2.09 16.78
CA LEU A 106 12.63 2.72 18.06
C LEU A 106 12.20 4.18 17.89
N ALA A 107 12.84 4.94 17.00
CA ALA A 107 12.45 6.31 16.68
C ALA A 107 11.02 6.39 16.11
N ARG A 108 10.66 5.47 15.21
CA ARG A 108 9.30 5.37 14.66
C ARG A 108 8.27 5.03 15.74
N GLN A 109 8.57 4.05 16.59
CA GLN A 109 7.70 3.66 17.70
C GLN A 109 7.50 4.81 18.70
N PHE A 110 8.57 5.57 18.99
CA PHE A 110 8.50 6.79 19.80
C PHE A 110 7.54 7.82 19.17
N ALA A 111 7.71 8.13 17.89
CA ALA A 111 6.84 9.09 17.19
C ALA A 111 5.37 8.68 17.25
N LEU A 112 5.08 7.42 16.91
CA LEU A 112 3.72 6.86 16.96
C LEU A 112 3.13 6.90 18.39
N ALA A 113 3.93 6.61 19.41
CA ALA A 113 3.47 6.63 20.82
C ALA A 113 3.12 8.04 21.29
N VAL A 114 3.95 9.02 20.94
CA VAL A 114 3.76 10.42 21.29
C VAL A 114 2.51 10.99 20.61
N ASP A 115 2.38 10.82 19.30
CA ASP A 115 1.24 11.34 18.55
C ASP A 115 -0.07 10.64 18.92
N HIS A 116 -0.03 9.33 19.19
CA HIS A 116 -1.20 8.63 19.74
C HIS A 116 -1.63 9.20 21.10
N ARG A 117 -0.69 9.48 22.01
CA ARG A 117 -1.03 10.10 23.30
C ARG A 117 -1.66 11.46 23.09
N TYR A 118 -1.11 12.28 22.21
CA TYR A 118 -1.59 13.63 21.99
C TYR A 118 -2.90 13.66 21.19
N PHE A 119 -2.90 13.20 19.97
CA PHE A 119 -4.06 13.24 19.05
C PHE A 119 -5.10 12.14 19.33
N GLY A 120 -4.65 10.96 19.74
CA GLY A 120 -5.53 9.83 19.96
C GLY A 120 -6.22 9.83 21.33
N THR A 121 -5.55 10.34 22.39
CA THR A 121 -6.09 10.32 23.76
C THR A 121 -6.29 11.70 24.37
N GLY A 122 -5.93 12.78 23.72
CA GLY A 122 -6.05 14.15 24.21
C GLY A 122 -5.16 14.50 25.41
N LYS A 123 -4.10 13.72 25.65
CA LYS A 123 -3.23 13.90 26.81
C LYS A 123 -1.96 14.65 26.42
N GLU A 124 -1.54 15.55 27.30
CA GLU A 124 -0.34 16.37 27.13
C GLU A 124 0.94 15.56 26.95
N VAL A 125 1.86 16.12 26.12
CA VAL A 125 3.17 15.56 25.76
C VAL A 125 4.31 16.58 25.84
N ARG A 126 4.17 17.65 26.64
CA ARG A 126 5.10 18.78 26.68
C ARG A 126 6.41 18.49 27.40
N THR A 127 6.38 17.64 28.44
CA THR A 127 7.53 17.35 29.28
C THR A 127 8.17 16.02 29.00
N ALA A 128 9.45 15.86 29.34
CA ALA A 128 10.16 14.60 29.23
C ALA A 128 9.42 13.44 29.94
N SER A 129 8.81 13.72 31.12
CA SER A 129 8.03 12.71 31.84
C SER A 129 6.74 12.31 31.13
N GLN A 130 6.09 13.25 30.44
CA GLN A 130 4.90 12.96 29.63
C GLN A 130 5.24 12.16 28.37
N LEU A 131 6.39 12.44 27.72
CA LEU A 131 6.91 11.66 26.61
C LEU A 131 7.26 10.23 27.04
N ALA A 132 7.94 10.06 28.18
CA ALA A 132 8.19 8.74 28.76
C ALA A 132 6.89 7.97 29.06
N ALA A 133 5.88 8.67 29.60
CA ALA A 133 4.56 8.08 29.84
C ALA A 133 3.84 7.68 28.54
N ALA A 134 4.01 8.43 27.45
CA ALA A 134 3.49 8.04 26.12
C ALA A 134 4.11 6.73 25.64
N CYS A 135 5.43 6.63 25.72
CA CYS A 135 6.18 5.42 25.35
C CYS A 135 5.75 4.22 26.19
N LYS A 136 5.74 4.37 27.53
CA LYS A 136 5.33 3.30 28.45
C LYS A 136 3.93 2.77 28.16
N ALA A 137 2.98 3.66 27.89
CA ALA A 137 1.59 3.30 27.58
C ALA A 137 1.44 2.45 26.31
N ARG A 138 2.44 2.47 25.42
CA ARG A 138 2.48 1.71 24.15
C ARG A 138 3.53 0.58 24.16
N GLY A 139 4.14 0.29 25.31
CA GLY A 139 5.17 -0.74 25.42
C GLY A 139 6.48 -0.40 24.70
N VAL A 140 6.75 0.89 24.46
CA VAL A 140 7.98 1.37 23.82
C VAL A 140 9.01 1.69 24.89
N ASP A 141 10.18 1.02 24.80
CA ASP A 141 11.24 1.19 25.82
C ASP A 141 12.15 2.39 25.50
N VAL A 142 11.71 3.58 25.90
CA VAL A 142 12.52 4.81 25.85
C VAL A 142 12.63 5.37 27.27
N PRO A 143 13.74 5.11 27.97
CA PRO A 143 13.95 5.57 29.34
C PRO A 143 13.93 7.11 29.46
N LEU A 144 13.39 7.63 30.55
CA LEU A 144 13.33 9.07 30.83
C LEU A 144 14.71 9.77 30.70
N LYS A 145 15.79 9.08 31.10
CA LYS A 145 17.17 9.60 30.96
C LYS A 145 17.57 9.85 29.50
N GLU A 146 17.14 8.99 28.57
CA GLU A 146 17.42 9.16 27.12
C GLU A 146 16.64 10.35 26.55
N ILE A 147 15.39 10.56 27.01
CA ILE A 147 14.58 11.70 26.60
C ILE A 147 15.19 13.01 27.10
N LYS A 148 15.58 13.08 28.39
CA LYS A 148 16.24 14.26 28.96
C LYS A 148 17.58 14.57 28.29
N ALA A 149 18.36 13.54 27.97
CA ALA A 149 19.65 13.71 27.29
C ALA A 149 19.53 14.28 25.86
N ALA A 150 18.35 14.22 25.24
CA ALA A 150 18.13 14.80 23.91
C ALA A 150 18.10 16.35 23.94
N GLU A 151 17.73 16.98 25.06
CA GLU A 151 17.66 18.45 25.19
C GLU A 151 19.02 19.13 24.86
N SER A 152 20.13 18.49 25.19
CA SER A 152 21.49 19.01 24.96
C SER A 152 22.25 18.26 23.85
N ASP A 153 21.58 17.38 23.10
CA ASP A 153 22.23 16.57 22.07
C ASP A 153 22.50 17.39 20.79
N LYS A 154 23.71 17.97 20.70
CA LYS A 154 24.14 18.75 19.53
C LYS A 154 24.10 17.96 18.21
N ARG A 155 24.26 16.63 18.26
CA ARG A 155 24.17 15.79 17.05
C ARG A 155 22.72 15.65 16.58
N ALA A 156 21.77 15.46 17.51
CA ALA A 156 20.34 15.46 17.19
C ALA A 156 19.89 16.80 16.60
N ALA A 157 20.38 17.91 17.15
CA ALA A 157 20.12 19.24 16.59
C ALA A 157 20.69 19.41 15.18
N LYS A 158 21.91 18.89 14.91
CA LYS A 158 22.49 18.91 13.56
C LYS A 158 21.68 18.05 12.58
N ASP A 159 21.22 16.87 12.99
CA ASP A 159 20.42 15.99 12.16
C ASP A 159 19.05 16.62 11.82
N LEU A 160 18.44 17.34 12.79
CA LEU A 160 17.22 18.10 12.57
C LEU A 160 17.42 19.23 11.57
N ALA A 161 18.50 19.99 11.68
CA ALA A 161 18.84 21.03 10.70
C ALA A 161 19.08 20.46 9.31
N ALA A 162 19.84 19.37 9.20
CA ALA A 162 20.06 18.68 7.93
C ALA A 162 18.76 18.11 7.32
N ALA A 163 17.77 17.75 8.15
CA ALA A 163 16.46 17.33 7.68
C ALA A 163 15.67 18.49 7.05
N PHE A 164 15.81 19.70 7.59
CA PHE A 164 15.25 20.91 6.98
C PHE A 164 15.84 21.15 5.58
N ASP A 165 17.17 21.11 5.44
CA ASP A 165 17.82 21.30 4.14
C ASP A 165 17.38 20.26 3.12
N ARG A 166 17.28 18.98 3.53
CA ARG A 166 16.75 17.92 2.64
C ARG A 166 15.31 18.15 2.26
N ALA A 167 14.46 18.54 3.21
CA ALA A 167 13.04 18.80 2.96
C ALA A 167 12.83 19.92 1.94
N VAL A 168 13.61 21.01 2.06
CA VAL A 168 13.60 22.13 1.10
C VAL A 168 14.08 21.66 -0.27
N ALA A 169 15.19 20.90 -0.33
CA ALA A 169 15.71 20.36 -1.59
C ALA A 169 14.73 19.40 -2.29
N ASP A 170 13.95 18.62 -1.52
CA ASP A 170 12.90 17.74 -2.03
C ASP A 170 11.58 18.48 -2.33
N GLY A 171 11.54 19.82 -2.17
CA GLY A 171 10.38 20.65 -2.49
C GLY A 171 9.25 20.62 -1.47
N MET A 172 9.53 20.27 -0.21
CA MET A 172 8.52 20.24 0.85
C MET A 172 8.02 21.64 1.20
N PHE A 173 6.69 21.81 1.28
CA PHE A 173 6.02 23.05 1.66
C PHE A 173 4.94 22.86 2.75
N GLY A 174 4.76 21.66 3.24
CA GLY A 174 3.78 21.31 4.27
C GLY A 174 3.94 19.86 4.73
N ALA A 175 3.31 19.48 5.84
CA ALA A 175 3.38 18.13 6.39
C ALA A 175 1.97 17.50 6.55
N PRO A 176 1.85 16.15 6.35
CA PRO A 176 2.89 15.20 5.94
C PRO A 176 3.27 15.39 4.46
N PHE A 177 4.52 15.02 4.12
CA PHE A 177 5.02 15.09 2.74
C PHE A 177 5.83 13.82 2.42
N VAL A 178 5.63 13.28 1.24
CA VAL A 178 6.25 12.03 0.81
C VAL A 178 6.94 12.22 -0.54
N VAL A 179 8.12 11.63 -0.70
CA VAL A 179 8.82 11.58 -1.99
C VAL A 179 9.07 10.14 -2.38
N LEU A 180 8.59 9.77 -3.56
CA LEU A 180 8.78 8.47 -4.18
C LEU A 180 9.47 8.64 -5.53
N ASP A 181 10.73 8.23 -5.65
CA ASP A 181 11.49 8.26 -6.91
C ASP A 181 11.45 9.66 -7.59
N GLY A 182 11.49 10.75 -6.78
CA GLY A 182 11.42 12.14 -7.23
C GLY A 182 10.00 12.71 -7.39
N GLU A 183 8.97 11.90 -7.32
CA GLU A 183 7.56 12.33 -7.33
C GLU A 183 7.08 12.67 -5.91
N THR A 184 6.31 13.76 -5.75
CA THR A 184 5.93 14.29 -4.44
C THR A 184 4.45 14.15 -4.16
N PHE A 185 4.11 13.86 -2.88
CA PHE A 185 2.74 13.69 -2.39
C PHE A 185 2.59 14.47 -1.08
N TRP A 186 1.69 15.46 -1.05
CA TRP A 186 1.43 16.27 0.12
C TRP A 186 0.05 16.02 0.71
N GLY A 187 0.00 15.63 1.97
CA GLY A 187 -1.21 15.35 2.73
C GLY A 187 -1.42 13.86 3.02
N ALA A 188 -2.13 13.55 4.11
CA ALA A 188 -2.45 12.18 4.48
C ALA A 188 -3.42 11.51 3.48
N ASP A 189 -4.26 12.28 2.82
CA ASP A 189 -5.18 11.87 1.77
C ASP A 189 -4.48 11.49 0.46
N ARG A 190 -3.22 11.95 0.25
CA ARG A 190 -2.41 11.58 -0.91
C ARG A 190 -1.68 10.26 -0.75
N LEU A 191 -1.76 9.62 0.41
CA LEU A 191 -1.22 8.26 0.58
C LEU A 191 -1.93 7.23 -0.32
N ASP A 192 -3.20 7.44 -0.67
CA ASP A 192 -3.90 6.60 -1.63
C ASP A 192 -3.34 6.79 -3.06
N HIS A 193 -2.92 8.00 -3.41
CA HIS A 193 -2.24 8.29 -4.67
C HIS A 193 -0.83 7.67 -4.69
N LEU A 194 -0.10 7.73 -3.56
CA LEU A 194 1.19 7.05 -3.40
C LEU A 194 1.04 5.54 -3.64
N GLU A 195 0.05 4.91 -3.02
CA GLU A 195 -0.22 3.49 -3.19
C GLU A 195 -0.59 3.13 -4.64
N PHE A 196 -1.46 3.94 -5.26
CA PHE A 196 -1.77 3.81 -6.69
C PHE A 196 -0.52 3.92 -7.56
N ARG A 197 0.41 4.85 -7.23
CA ARG A 197 1.67 5.01 -7.97
C ARG A 197 2.58 3.81 -7.80
N LEU A 198 2.76 3.33 -6.57
CA LEU A 198 3.55 2.13 -6.25
C LEU A 198 3.02 0.90 -7.01
N LYS A 199 1.71 0.73 -7.05
CA LYS A 199 1.03 -0.31 -7.83
C LYS A 199 1.38 -0.23 -9.32
N ASN A 200 1.39 0.96 -9.90
CA ASN A 200 1.69 1.17 -11.32
C ASN A 200 3.20 1.02 -11.63
N LEU A 201 4.08 1.28 -10.66
CA LEU A 201 5.52 1.02 -10.79
C LEU A 201 5.85 -0.47 -10.71
N ALA A 202 4.99 -1.29 -10.11
CA ALA A 202 5.12 -2.73 -10.11
C ALA A 202 4.92 -3.26 -11.54
N LYS A 203 6.03 -3.43 -12.27
CA LYS A 203 6.04 -3.77 -13.70
C LYS A 203 5.28 -5.08 -13.96
N VAL A 204 4.41 -5.05 -14.95
CA VAL A 204 3.85 -6.27 -15.55
C VAL A 204 4.99 -7.00 -16.25
N PRO A 205 5.19 -8.32 -16.04
CA PRO A 205 6.27 -9.05 -16.67
C PRO A 205 6.21 -8.98 -18.19
N ARG A 206 7.38 -8.97 -18.83
CA ARG A 206 7.50 -8.82 -20.29
C ARG A 206 6.68 -9.85 -21.04
N GLY A 207 5.90 -9.38 -22.00
CA GLY A 207 5.08 -10.19 -22.90
C GLY A 207 3.66 -10.41 -22.41
N PHE A 208 3.31 -9.96 -21.20
CA PHE A 208 1.92 -9.91 -20.75
C PHE A 208 1.29 -8.59 -21.21
N GLU A 209 0.07 -8.68 -21.73
CA GLU A 209 -0.77 -7.56 -22.16
C GLU A 209 -2.07 -7.57 -21.34
N PRO A 210 -2.72 -6.42 -21.11
CA PRO A 210 -4.02 -6.40 -20.44
C PRO A 210 -5.03 -7.29 -21.15
N PHE A 211 -5.76 -8.10 -20.39
CA PHE A 211 -6.83 -8.94 -20.89
C PHE A 211 -8.18 -8.26 -20.62
N SER A 212 -8.83 -7.81 -21.70
CA SER A 212 -10.17 -7.24 -21.62
C SER A 212 -11.22 -8.34 -21.62
N PHE A 213 -11.92 -8.51 -20.51
CA PHE A 213 -13.04 -9.43 -20.39
C PHE A 213 -14.25 -8.67 -19.82
N THR A 214 -15.34 -8.63 -20.56
CA THR A 214 -16.54 -7.83 -20.25
C THR A 214 -17.42 -8.42 -19.15
N SER A 215 -16.82 -9.08 -18.15
CA SER A 215 -17.53 -9.54 -16.97
C SER A 215 -17.45 -8.49 -15.86
N PRO A 216 -18.57 -7.98 -15.33
CA PRO A 216 -18.55 -7.06 -14.19
C PRO A 216 -17.77 -7.59 -12.99
N TYR A 217 -17.85 -8.89 -12.72
CA TYR A 217 -17.11 -9.54 -11.64
C TYR A 217 -15.61 -9.51 -11.87
N THR A 218 -15.16 -9.97 -13.05
CA THR A 218 -13.73 -9.99 -13.40
C THR A 218 -13.14 -8.58 -13.50
N SER A 219 -13.90 -7.61 -14.02
CA SER A 219 -13.47 -6.22 -14.10
C SER A 219 -13.25 -5.56 -12.74
N ARG A 220 -14.08 -5.88 -11.74
CA ARG A 220 -13.94 -5.37 -10.36
C ARG A 220 -12.74 -5.97 -9.63
N ASN A 221 -12.42 -7.23 -9.92
CA ASN A 221 -11.34 -7.96 -9.27
C ASN A 221 -10.05 -8.02 -10.13
N GLY A 222 -10.05 -7.49 -11.36
CA GLY A 222 -8.89 -7.37 -12.22
C GLY A 222 -7.96 -6.20 -11.85
N PRO A 223 -7.00 -5.85 -12.69
CA PRO A 223 -6.84 -6.32 -14.07
C PRO A 223 -6.24 -7.72 -14.19
N LEU A 224 -6.71 -8.47 -15.18
CA LEU A 224 -6.06 -9.68 -15.64
C LEU A 224 -5.15 -9.36 -16.83
N TYR A 225 -4.15 -10.18 -17.02
CA TYR A 225 -3.19 -10.06 -18.12
C TYR A 225 -3.06 -11.41 -18.83
N VAL A 226 -2.67 -11.36 -20.09
CA VAL A 226 -2.44 -12.55 -20.90
C VAL A 226 -1.14 -12.44 -21.68
N LYS A 227 -0.39 -13.53 -21.70
CA LYS A 227 0.76 -13.72 -22.59
C LYS A 227 0.41 -14.77 -23.64
N CYS A 228 0.31 -14.33 -24.89
CA CYS A 228 -0.05 -15.17 -26.02
C CYS A 228 1.19 -15.72 -26.72
N GLY A 229 1.32 -17.04 -26.79
CA GLY A 229 2.25 -17.75 -27.66
C GLY A 229 1.56 -18.26 -28.94
N ALA A 230 2.23 -19.11 -29.70
CA ALA A 230 1.68 -19.64 -30.96
C ALA A 230 0.39 -20.48 -30.77
N LYS A 231 0.35 -21.32 -29.74
CA LYS A 231 -0.79 -22.19 -29.39
C LYS A 231 -1.20 -22.13 -27.92
N LYS A 232 -0.53 -21.35 -27.11
CA LYS A 232 -0.71 -21.32 -25.68
C LYS A 232 -0.94 -19.88 -25.22
N ALA A 233 -1.93 -19.67 -24.35
CA ALA A 233 -2.14 -18.44 -23.62
C ALA A 233 -1.91 -18.68 -22.12
N THR A 234 -1.05 -17.89 -21.51
CA THR A 234 -0.82 -17.90 -20.06
C THR A 234 -1.45 -16.66 -19.47
N PHE A 235 -2.32 -16.83 -18.50
CA PHE A 235 -2.98 -15.73 -17.79
C PHE A 235 -2.23 -15.37 -16.53
N GLY A 236 -2.33 -14.11 -16.11
CA GLY A 236 -1.73 -13.67 -14.86
C GLY A 236 -2.43 -12.46 -14.27
N PHE A 237 -2.18 -12.23 -12.99
CA PHE A 237 -2.57 -11.02 -12.28
C PHE A 237 -1.52 -10.72 -11.20
N ARG A 238 -1.52 -9.46 -10.73
CA ARG A 238 -0.75 -9.10 -9.53
C ARG A 238 -1.67 -9.12 -8.33
N ALA A 239 -1.29 -9.85 -7.28
CA ALA A 239 -2.01 -9.87 -6.03
C ALA A 239 -2.05 -8.47 -5.41
N ASP A 240 -3.24 -7.97 -5.10
CA ASP A 240 -3.45 -6.68 -4.43
C ASP A 240 -4.56 -6.79 -3.36
N ASP A 241 -4.84 -5.71 -2.64
CA ASP A 241 -5.78 -5.67 -1.52
C ASP A 241 -7.15 -6.27 -1.79
N ARG A 242 -7.65 -6.14 -3.02
CA ARG A 242 -8.96 -6.66 -3.42
C ARG A 242 -9.02 -8.19 -3.40
N HIS A 243 -7.86 -8.81 -3.44
CA HIS A 243 -7.72 -10.25 -3.50
C HIS A 243 -7.49 -10.88 -2.12
N LEU A 244 -7.14 -10.07 -1.09
CA LEU A 244 -6.70 -10.59 0.20
C LEU A 244 -7.86 -11.01 1.11
N ASN A 245 -7.58 -11.97 1.97
CA ASN A 245 -8.41 -12.37 3.09
C ASN A 245 -7.91 -11.70 4.39
N PRO A 246 -8.60 -11.88 5.55
CA PRO A 246 -8.19 -11.28 6.82
C PRO A 246 -6.80 -11.69 7.36
N ARG A 247 -6.13 -12.65 6.71
CA ARG A 247 -4.77 -13.09 7.04
C ARG A 247 -3.71 -12.49 6.10
N ASP A 248 -4.07 -11.47 5.32
CA ASP A 248 -3.22 -10.81 4.32
C ASP A 248 -2.65 -11.76 3.24
N VAL A 249 -3.35 -12.85 2.94
CA VAL A 249 -3.05 -13.74 1.81
C VAL A 249 -4.21 -13.76 0.82
N VAL A 250 -3.92 -14.06 -0.45
CA VAL A 250 -4.96 -14.10 -1.49
C VAL A 250 -6.06 -15.08 -1.12
N HIS A 251 -7.30 -14.60 -1.18
CA HIS A 251 -8.50 -15.38 -0.86
C HIS A 251 -8.69 -16.54 -1.85
N GLY A 252 -8.94 -17.74 -1.33
CA GLY A 252 -9.16 -18.94 -2.15
C GLY A 252 -10.28 -18.77 -3.18
N GLY A 253 -11.37 -18.09 -2.81
CA GLY A 253 -12.46 -17.77 -3.74
C GLY A 253 -12.03 -16.91 -4.94
N TRP A 254 -11.08 -15.97 -4.77
CA TRP A 254 -10.52 -15.25 -5.89
C TRP A 254 -9.68 -16.16 -6.78
N MET A 255 -8.83 -17.01 -6.19
CA MET A 255 -8.01 -17.95 -6.95
C MET A 255 -8.86 -18.92 -7.75
N THR A 256 -9.95 -19.46 -7.17
CA THR A 256 -10.92 -20.31 -7.88
C THR A 256 -11.57 -19.57 -9.06
N SER A 257 -11.95 -18.30 -8.88
CA SER A 257 -12.50 -17.46 -9.96
C SER A 257 -11.47 -17.16 -11.04
N PHE A 258 -10.22 -16.90 -10.66
CA PHE A 258 -9.14 -16.66 -11.61
C PHE A 258 -8.84 -17.89 -12.47
N VAL A 259 -8.71 -19.07 -11.87
CA VAL A 259 -8.42 -20.29 -12.63
C VAL A 259 -9.58 -20.71 -13.51
N ASP A 260 -10.82 -20.48 -13.10
CA ASP A 260 -12.00 -20.73 -13.93
C ASP A 260 -11.93 -19.95 -15.25
N VAL A 261 -11.67 -18.65 -15.18
CA VAL A 261 -11.52 -17.80 -16.37
C VAL A 261 -10.27 -18.18 -17.18
N ALA A 262 -9.12 -18.33 -16.50
CA ALA A 262 -7.85 -18.59 -17.17
C ALA A 262 -7.84 -19.93 -17.91
N MET A 263 -8.34 -21.00 -17.32
CA MET A 263 -8.40 -22.32 -17.91
C MET A 263 -9.36 -22.38 -19.11
N ALA A 264 -10.57 -21.77 -18.95
CA ALA A 264 -11.54 -21.70 -20.02
C ALA A 264 -10.98 -20.98 -21.25
N GLN A 265 -10.38 -19.79 -21.02
CA GLN A 265 -9.84 -18.98 -22.11
C GLN A 265 -8.57 -19.57 -22.73
N SER A 266 -7.73 -20.24 -21.95
CA SER A 266 -6.55 -20.95 -22.46
C SER A 266 -6.95 -22.11 -23.37
N ALA A 267 -7.96 -22.89 -22.99
CA ALA A 267 -8.46 -23.99 -23.81
C ALA A 267 -9.07 -23.50 -25.14
N LEU A 268 -9.87 -22.42 -25.09
CA LEU A 268 -10.41 -21.81 -26.31
C LEU A 268 -9.31 -21.23 -27.20
N TYR A 269 -8.28 -20.64 -26.60
CA TYR A 269 -7.11 -20.14 -27.34
C TYR A 269 -6.39 -21.25 -28.06
N GLU A 270 -6.14 -22.39 -27.41
CA GLU A 270 -5.49 -23.57 -27.99
C GLU A 270 -6.31 -24.15 -29.15
N LEU A 271 -7.64 -24.16 -29.02
CA LEU A 271 -8.58 -24.59 -30.08
C LEU A 271 -8.72 -23.57 -31.23
N GLY A 272 -8.16 -22.36 -31.10
CA GLY A 272 -8.26 -21.31 -32.11
C GLY A 272 -9.66 -20.71 -32.26
N VAL A 273 -10.46 -20.72 -31.21
CA VAL A 273 -11.86 -20.24 -31.22
C VAL A 273 -12.10 -19.21 -30.12
N VAL A 274 -13.16 -18.43 -30.30
CA VAL A 274 -13.70 -17.50 -29.28
C VAL A 274 -15.14 -17.89 -28.98
N ALA A 275 -15.47 -18.05 -27.71
CA ALA A 275 -16.81 -18.42 -27.27
C ALA A 275 -16.98 -18.15 -25.76
N LEU A 276 -18.23 -18.19 -25.28
CA LEU A 276 -18.53 -18.36 -23.87
C LEU A 276 -18.73 -19.84 -23.56
N THR A 277 -18.01 -20.36 -22.57
CA THR A 277 -18.03 -21.77 -22.23
C THR A 277 -18.45 -21.95 -20.77
N PRO A 278 -19.62 -22.57 -20.51
CA PRO A 278 -20.08 -22.81 -19.15
C PRO A 278 -19.21 -23.85 -18.44
N THR A 279 -18.86 -23.55 -17.19
CA THR A 279 -18.15 -24.49 -16.31
C THR A 279 -19.13 -25.56 -15.80
N ILE A 280 -18.76 -26.83 -15.97
CA ILE A 280 -19.52 -27.98 -15.45
C ILE A 280 -18.93 -28.43 -14.11
N HIS A 281 -17.61 -28.49 -14.06
CA HIS A 281 -16.87 -28.92 -12.89
C HIS A 281 -15.57 -28.15 -12.79
N LEU A 282 -15.19 -27.81 -11.56
CA LEU A 282 -13.91 -27.20 -11.24
C LEU A 282 -13.46 -27.71 -9.88
N ASP A 283 -12.28 -28.30 -9.84
CA ASP A 283 -11.63 -28.78 -8.62
C ASP A 283 -10.30 -28.05 -8.43
N THR A 284 -9.98 -27.69 -7.16
CA THR A 284 -8.81 -26.86 -6.85
C THR A 284 -8.10 -27.36 -5.60
N ASP A 285 -6.78 -27.56 -5.69
CA ASP A 285 -5.89 -27.83 -4.56
C ASP A 285 -5.01 -26.60 -4.30
N PHE A 286 -5.12 -26.03 -3.11
CA PHE A 286 -4.30 -24.90 -2.66
C PHE A 286 -3.00 -25.46 -2.05
N LEU A 287 -1.85 -25.15 -2.64
CA LEU A 287 -0.55 -25.73 -2.27
C LEU A 287 0.24 -24.80 -1.33
N ALA A 288 0.17 -23.47 -1.57
CA ALA A 288 0.89 -22.48 -0.78
C ALA A 288 0.13 -21.14 -0.73
N PRO A 289 0.36 -20.32 0.31
CA PRO A 289 -0.22 -18.97 0.38
C PRO A 289 0.39 -18.04 -0.68
N ILE A 290 -0.42 -17.10 -1.16
CA ILE A 290 0.00 -16.05 -2.09
C ILE A 290 -0.12 -14.73 -1.34
N PHE A 291 0.95 -13.93 -1.37
CA PHE A 291 1.05 -12.67 -0.65
C PHE A 291 0.82 -11.46 -1.55
N HIS A 292 0.49 -10.34 -0.93
CA HIS A 292 0.37 -9.06 -1.63
C HIS A 292 1.63 -8.75 -2.45
N GLY A 293 1.43 -8.21 -3.66
CA GLY A 293 2.52 -7.82 -4.56
C GLY A 293 3.08 -8.93 -5.42
N GLN A 294 2.80 -10.22 -5.14
CA GLN A 294 3.28 -11.32 -5.97
C GLN A 294 2.60 -11.36 -7.34
N TRP A 295 3.35 -11.77 -8.35
CA TRP A 295 2.83 -11.99 -9.69
C TRP A 295 2.36 -13.44 -9.83
N VAL A 296 1.07 -13.61 -10.05
CA VAL A 296 0.46 -14.94 -10.20
C VAL A 296 0.25 -15.25 -11.65
N THR A 297 0.62 -16.47 -12.08
CA THR A 297 0.36 -16.98 -13.42
C THR A 297 -0.42 -18.28 -13.35
N CYS A 298 -1.28 -18.52 -14.34
CA CYS A 298 -1.95 -19.78 -14.57
C CYS A 298 -1.43 -20.41 -15.87
N ASP A 299 -0.82 -21.57 -15.73
CA ASP A 299 -0.32 -22.38 -16.83
C ASP A 299 -1.29 -23.52 -17.09
N ALA A 300 -2.23 -23.30 -18.02
CA ALA A 300 -3.28 -24.24 -18.35
C ALA A 300 -2.97 -25.05 -19.62
N LYS A 301 -3.50 -26.28 -19.66
CA LYS A 301 -3.36 -27.22 -20.75
C LYS A 301 -4.70 -27.89 -21.05
N LEU A 302 -5.09 -27.90 -22.30
CA LEU A 302 -6.22 -28.68 -22.79
C LEU A 302 -5.83 -30.18 -22.83
N VAL A 303 -6.36 -30.95 -21.88
CA VAL A 303 -6.07 -32.40 -21.80
C VAL A 303 -6.79 -33.16 -22.92
N ARG A 304 -8.07 -32.83 -23.11
CA ARG A 304 -8.89 -33.48 -24.15
C ARG A 304 -10.07 -32.56 -24.53
N SER A 305 -10.36 -32.55 -25.81
CA SER A 305 -11.59 -31.94 -26.36
C SER A 305 -12.44 -33.03 -27.02
N THR A 306 -13.69 -33.14 -26.62
CA THR A 306 -14.70 -34.05 -27.21
C THR A 306 -15.71 -33.23 -28.01
N ARG A 307 -16.76 -33.91 -28.52
CA ARG A 307 -17.85 -33.22 -29.22
C ARG A 307 -18.53 -32.16 -28.33
N ASN A 308 -18.69 -32.43 -27.04
CA ASN A 308 -19.52 -31.63 -26.13
C ASN A 308 -18.76 -31.00 -24.97
N MET A 309 -17.53 -31.42 -24.67
CA MET A 309 -16.79 -31.04 -23.49
C MET A 309 -15.31 -30.80 -23.77
N ASN A 310 -14.71 -29.87 -23.01
CA ASN A 310 -13.28 -29.65 -22.89
C ASN A 310 -12.82 -30.03 -21.48
N PHE A 311 -11.77 -30.83 -21.38
CA PHE A 311 -11.12 -31.22 -20.12
C PHE A 311 -9.80 -30.44 -20.05
N VAL A 312 -9.62 -29.69 -18.98
CA VAL A 312 -8.49 -28.76 -18.81
C VAL A 312 -7.86 -28.96 -17.44
N GLU A 313 -6.56 -28.90 -17.35
CA GLU A 313 -5.81 -28.87 -16.10
C GLU A 313 -4.90 -27.66 -16.06
N CYS A 314 -4.54 -27.18 -14.86
CA CYS A 314 -3.56 -26.11 -14.72
C CYS A 314 -2.73 -26.22 -13.44
N THR A 315 -1.57 -25.56 -13.47
CA THR A 315 -0.80 -25.18 -12.28
C THR A 315 -0.65 -23.68 -12.26
N CYS A 316 -0.92 -23.07 -11.10
CA CYS A 316 -0.65 -21.65 -10.87
C CYS A 316 0.66 -21.48 -10.09
N TYR A 317 1.37 -20.43 -10.43
CA TYR A 317 2.65 -20.05 -9.82
C TYR A 317 2.58 -18.62 -9.31
N ALA A 318 3.14 -18.37 -8.12
CA ALA A 318 3.38 -17.02 -7.60
C ALA A 318 4.89 -16.77 -7.58
N ASP A 319 5.36 -15.81 -8.37
CA ASP A 319 6.79 -15.52 -8.58
C ASP A 319 7.64 -16.76 -8.91
N GLY A 320 7.05 -17.73 -9.59
CA GLY A 320 7.71 -18.97 -10.04
C GLY A 320 7.48 -20.19 -9.13
N GLU A 321 6.97 -20.03 -7.93
CA GLU A 321 6.66 -21.10 -7.00
C GLU A 321 5.24 -21.64 -7.20
N PRO A 322 4.99 -22.97 -7.20
CA PRO A 322 3.66 -23.54 -7.38
C PRO A 322 2.77 -23.27 -6.16
N VAL A 323 1.61 -22.68 -6.39
CA VAL A 323 0.70 -22.23 -5.31
C VAL A 323 -0.70 -22.85 -5.40
N LEU A 324 -1.08 -23.34 -6.57
CA LEU A 324 -2.38 -23.98 -6.79
C LEU A 324 -2.31 -24.92 -8.00
N ARG A 325 -3.03 -26.02 -7.94
CA ARG A 325 -3.36 -26.80 -9.14
C ARG A 325 -4.88 -26.95 -9.25
N ALA A 326 -5.37 -27.10 -10.49
CA ALA A 326 -6.79 -27.27 -10.73
C ALA A 326 -7.05 -28.18 -11.94
N SER A 327 -8.24 -28.80 -11.92
CA SER A 327 -8.82 -29.47 -13.08
C SER A 327 -10.25 -28.98 -13.32
N ALA A 328 -10.65 -28.88 -14.59
CA ALA A 328 -11.97 -28.40 -14.94
C ALA A 328 -12.55 -29.11 -16.15
N ILE A 329 -13.88 -29.14 -16.18
CA ILE A 329 -14.68 -29.61 -17.33
C ILE A 329 -15.56 -28.46 -17.77
N TYR A 330 -15.41 -28.06 -19.02
CA TYR A 330 -16.21 -27.00 -19.64
C TYR A 330 -17.12 -27.58 -20.71
N ARG A 331 -18.36 -27.09 -20.78
CA ARG A 331 -19.26 -27.43 -21.88
C ARG A 331 -18.84 -26.69 -23.14
N LYS A 332 -18.70 -27.40 -24.24
CA LYS A 332 -18.47 -26.79 -25.55
C LYS A 332 -19.70 -25.99 -25.97
N PRO A 333 -19.55 -24.72 -26.34
CA PRO A 333 -20.68 -23.93 -26.85
C PRO A 333 -21.12 -24.44 -28.21
N ARG A 334 -22.41 -24.25 -28.52
CA ARG A 334 -22.96 -24.62 -29.83
C ARG A 334 -22.42 -23.73 -30.95
N GLU A 335 -22.21 -22.46 -30.63
CA GLU A 335 -21.65 -21.48 -31.55
C GLU A 335 -20.25 -21.08 -31.10
N MET A 336 -19.31 -21.20 -32.02
CA MET A 336 -17.91 -20.81 -31.82
C MET A 336 -17.47 -20.02 -33.04
N LYS A 337 -16.89 -18.84 -32.82
CA LYS A 337 -16.28 -18.03 -33.85
C LYS A 337 -14.79 -18.41 -33.97
N LYS A 338 -14.27 -18.44 -35.19
CA LYS A 338 -12.84 -18.64 -35.41
C LYS A 338 -12.09 -17.43 -34.83
N ARG A 339 -11.05 -17.67 -34.03
CA ARG A 339 -10.22 -16.62 -33.49
C ARG A 339 -9.43 -15.92 -34.59
N VAL A 340 -9.45 -14.58 -34.58
CA VAL A 340 -8.65 -13.75 -35.50
C VAL A 340 -7.60 -13.01 -34.63
N GLY A 341 -6.32 -13.27 -34.91
CA GLY A 341 -5.21 -12.68 -34.16
C GLY A 341 -5.17 -13.11 -32.67
N LYS A 342 -4.92 -12.15 -31.77
CA LYS A 342 -4.84 -12.33 -30.30
C LYS A 342 -6.18 -12.12 -29.58
N ILE A 343 -7.29 -11.90 -30.27
CA ILE A 343 -8.59 -11.63 -29.66
C ILE A 343 -9.06 -12.84 -28.87
N LEU A 344 -9.37 -12.63 -27.61
CA LEU A 344 -9.81 -13.65 -26.64
C LEU A 344 -11.24 -13.40 -26.12
N SER A 345 -11.86 -12.24 -26.48
CA SER A 345 -13.21 -11.89 -26.06
C SER A 345 -14.26 -12.26 -27.12
N PRO A 346 -15.39 -12.86 -26.75
CA PRO A 346 -16.49 -13.12 -27.66
C PRO A 346 -17.37 -11.89 -27.98
N THR A 347 -17.07 -10.74 -27.34
CA THR A 347 -17.91 -9.53 -27.38
C THR A 347 -17.41 -8.44 -28.35
N ASP A 348 -16.36 -8.70 -29.13
CA ASP A 348 -15.85 -7.79 -30.17
C ASP A 348 -16.34 -8.21 -31.56
#